data_ad7f080eb4dacb5d846adc7730e1f65b
#
_entry.id   ad7f080eb4dacb5d846adc7730e1f65b
#
_cell.length_a   1.000
_cell.length_b   1.000
_cell.length_c   1.000
_cell.angle_alpha   90.00
_cell.angle_beta   90.00
_cell.angle_gamma   90.00
#
_symmetry.space_group_name_H-M   'P 1'
#
loop_
_entity.id
_entity.type
_entity.pdbx_description
1 polymer ?
#
loop_
_entity_poly.entity_id
_entity_poly.type
_entity_poly.pdbx_seq_one_letter_code
_entity_poly.pdbx_strand_id
1 'polypeptide(L)'
;MTEKQPSASTDENGNEEDVMSERFTLPVLPLRDTVVYPGVAVPISAGRPGTVEAVQEALDGDRRMFAVAQRDNVDDPLPEYLYSVGTVVRIIQTHRMRGGMQLLVQGEGRAQALSYHDEGQAMLHAVLLEMDRQEPQNESDPAFQALDRELRDRAAELGTRRGVPAEALNQLIQGVDEPGPFADLVAFYLELDTGDKQELLETLADEDRMRACLVAVERELARIDAQEEIQAQVQTELGARQREMLLREQLKAIQKELGDEEERDDIEEMRDRIEELELTEDQRLEINRELRRLERTSPQSAE
;
A
#
# COMPACT_ATOMS: atom_id res chain seq x y z
N MET A 1 -5.00 32.07 83.18
CA MET A 1 -5.26 32.50 81.83
C MET A 1 -4.06 32.07 81.00
N THR A 2 -4.11 30.93 80.41
CA THR A 2 -3.03 30.37 79.61
C THR A 2 -3.63 29.87 78.31
N GLU A 3 -3.37 30.60 77.24
CA GLU A 3 -3.79 30.29 75.90
C GLU A 3 -2.97 29.12 75.35
N LYS A 4 -3.66 28.12 74.85
CA LYS A 4 -3.12 26.95 74.22
C LYS A 4 -3.29 27.09 72.74
N GLN A 5 -2.21 27.33 72.02
CA GLN A 5 -2.18 27.24 70.54
C GLN A 5 -2.28 25.77 70.07
N PRO A 6 -3.04 25.47 68.99
CA PRO A 6 -3.00 24.17 68.34
C PRO A 6 -1.84 24.11 67.35
N SER A 7 -0.99 23.09 67.49
CA SER A 7 0.02 22.71 66.55
C SER A 7 -0.61 22.10 65.31
N ALA A 8 -0.36 22.71 64.15
CA ALA A 8 -0.63 22.13 62.88
C ALA A 8 0.39 21.00 62.58
N SER A 9 -0.07 19.79 62.49
CA SER A 9 0.69 18.67 61.91
C SER A 9 0.44 18.66 60.40
N THR A 10 1.43 19.02 59.65
CA THR A 10 1.48 18.86 58.21
C THR A 10 1.86 17.41 57.97
N ASP A 11 0.92 16.58 57.55
CA ASP A 11 1.19 15.28 56.97
C ASP A 11 1.46 15.47 55.48
N GLU A 12 2.72 15.71 55.14
CA GLU A 12 3.25 15.55 53.81
C GLU A 12 3.58 14.04 53.62
N ASN A 13 2.66 13.27 53.13
CA ASN A 13 2.91 12.03 52.43
C ASN A 13 2.20 12.08 51.10
N GLY A 14 2.83 12.80 50.16
CA GLY A 14 2.58 12.60 48.73
C GLY A 14 3.06 11.20 48.37
N ASN A 15 2.14 10.26 48.35
CA ASN A 15 2.35 8.95 47.76
C ASN A 15 2.34 9.18 46.25
N GLU A 16 3.51 9.48 45.68
CA GLU A 16 3.77 9.23 44.29
C GLU A 16 3.75 7.70 44.17
N GLU A 17 2.59 7.15 43.81
CA GLU A 17 2.52 5.81 43.26
C GLU A 17 3.30 5.84 41.94
N ASP A 18 4.60 5.58 42.08
CA ASP A 18 5.48 5.23 40.97
C ASP A 18 4.90 3.93 40.40
N VAL A 19 4.07 4.07 39.35
CA VAL A 19 3.54 2.94 38.57
C VAL A 19 4.77 2.35 37.88
N MET A 20 5.50 1.50 38.59
CA MET A 20 6.55 0.68 38.02
C MET A 20 5.87 -0.26 37.02
N SER A 21 5.83 0.16 35.78
CA SER A 21 5.37 -0.68 34.65
C SER A 21 6.09 -2.03 34.75
N GLU A 22 5.33 -3.09 34.95
CA GLU A 22 5.85 -4.41 35.27
C GLU A 22 6.59 -4.94 34.01
N ARG A 23 7.86 -5.29 34.19
CA ARG A 23 8.69 -5.87 33.14
C ARG A 23 8.37 -7.36 33.03
N PHE A 24 8.19 -7.84 31.83
CA PHE A 24 7.92 -9.24 31.54
C PHE A 24 8.74 -9.72 30.33
N THR A 25 8.90 -11.02 30.20
CA THR A 25 9.66 -11.61 29.10
C THR A 25 8.77 -12.49 28.25
N LEU A 26 8.87 -12.33 26.91
CA LEU A 26 8.13 -13.15 25.94
C LEU A 26 9.07 -13.65 24.83
N PRO A 27 8.74 -14.82 24.24
CA PRO A 27 9.38 -15.26 23.00
C PRO A 27 9.04 -14.30 21.86
N VAL A 28 10.02 -14.06 20.97
CA VAL A 28 9.93 -13.08 19.89
C VAL A 28 9.41 -13.74 18.63
N LEU A 29 8.50 -13.06 17.94
CA LEU A 29 8.00 -13.38 16.61
C LEU A 29 8.48 -12.31 15.62
N PRO A 30 9.62 -12.50 14.93
CA PRO A 30 10.15 -11.53 13.98
C PRO A 30 9.33 -11.55 12.68
N LEU A 31 8.84 -10.39 12.26
CA LEU A 31 8.01 -10.19 11.08
C LEU A 31 8.80 -9.43 10.00
N ARG A 32 8.73 -9.89 8.74
CA ARG A 32 9.47 -9.27 7.62
C ARG A 32 8.79 -7.99 7.12
N ASP A 33 7.58 -8.13 6.65
CA ASP A 33 6.87 -7.10 5.88
C ASP A 33 5.52 -6.74 6.52
N THR A 34 5.36 -7.08 7.79
CA THR A 34 4.08 -6.91 8.48
C THR A 34 4.30 -6.30 9.85
N VAL A 35 3.49 -5.30 10.17
CA VAL A 35 3.35 -4.74 11.51
C VAL A 35 1.99 -5.17 12.05
N VAL A 36 1.97 -5.75 13.24
CA VAL A 36 0.72 -6.13 13.92
C VAL A 36 0.31 -5.00 14.85
N TYR A 37 -0.96 -4.65 14.81
CA TYR A 37 -1.53 -3.63 15.69
C TYR A 37 -2.41 -4.25 16.78
N PRO A 38 -2.58 -3.59 17.93
CA PRO A 38 -3.53 -4.02 18.95
C PRO A 38 -4.94 -4.19 18.39
N GLY A 39 -5.68 -5.18 18.87
CA GLY A 39 -7.05 -5.47 18.43
C GLY A 39 -7.16 -6.20 17.07
N VAL A 40 -6.11 -6.25 16.27
CA VAL A 40 -6.14 -6.82 14.93
C VAL A 40 -5.72 -8.29 14.94
N ALA A 41 -6.48 -9.14 14.24
CA ALA A 41 -6.15 -10.55 14.05
C ALA A 41 -5.45 -10.77 12.70
N VAL A 42 -4.27 -11.39 12.72
CA VAL A 42 -3.39 -11.52 11.56
C VAL A 42 -2.95 -12.97 11.35
N PRO A 43 -3.11 -13.52 10.13
CA PRO A 43 -2.51 -14.82 9.80
C PRO A 43 -1.01 -14.65 9.51
N ILE A 44 -0.17 -15.40 10.21
CA ILE A 44 1.29 -15.37 10.09
C ILE A 44 1.83 -16.75 9.80
N SER A 45 2.82 -16.85 8.91
CA SER A 45 3.53 -18.09 8.61
C SER A 45 4.89 -18.09 9.31
N ALA A 46 5.11 -19.05 10.21
CA ALA A 46 6.37 -19.30 10.90
C ALA A 46 7.07 -20.50 10.26
N GLY A 47 8.18 -20.27 9.58
CA GLY A 47 8.94 -21.33 8.89
C GLY A 47 10.39 -21.45 9.34
N ARG A 48 10.92 -20.46 10.06
CA ARG A 48 12.29 -20.48 10.59
C ARG A 48 12.37 -21.37 11.84
N PRO A 49 13.41 -22.20 11.99
CA PRO A 49 13.53 -23.09 13.13
C PRO A 49 13.37 -22.38 14.48
N GLY A 50 14.10 -21.30 14.74
CA GLY A 50 14.00 -20.55 15.99
C GLY A 50 12.62 -19.91 16.21
N THR A 51 11.94 -19.45 15.14
CA THR A 51 10.55 -18.94 15.25
C THR A 51 9.57 -20.07 15.57
N VAL A 52 9.76 -21.26 15.00
CA VAL A 52 8.90 -22.43 15.30
C VAL A 52 9.08 -22.88 16.75
N GLU A 53 10.30 -22.87 17.27
CA GLU A 53 10.59 -23.16 18.69
C GLU A 53 9.97 -22.13 19.61
N ALA A 54 10.10 -20.84 19.32
CA ALA A 54 9.45 -19.75 20.05
C ALA A 54 7.91 -19.89 20.08
N VAL A 55 7.31 -20.27 18.95
CA VAL A 55 5.87 -20.56 18.87
C VAL A 55 5.49 -21.77 19.74
N GLN A 56 6.32 -22.83 19.75
CA GLN A 56 6.04 -24.02 20.56
C GLN A 56 6.10 -23.68 22.06
N GLU A 57 7.11 -22.92 22.48
CA GLU A 57 7.21 -22.43 23.86
C GLU A 57 5.98 -21.60 24.25
N ALA A 58 5.58 -20.65 23.40
CA ALA A 58 4.38 -19.85 23.65
C ALA A 58 3.11 -20.72 23.78
N LEU A 59 2.99 -21.78 22.96
CA LEU A 59 1.85 -22.71 23.04
C LEU A 59 1.83 -23.57 24.32
N ASP A 60 3.01 -23.88 24.85
CA ASP A 60 3.15 -24.61 26.10
C ASP A 60 2.94 -23.69 27.34
N GLY A 61 3.02 -22.37 27.13
CA GLY A 61 2.79 -21.33 28.13
C GLY A 61 1.42 -20.66 28.02
N ASP A 62 1.41 -19.32 28.07
CA ASP A 62 0.20 -18.48 28.06
C ASP A 62 -0.27 -18.08 26.65
N ARG A 63 0.39 -18.59 25.60
CA ARG A 63 0.18 -18.31 24.18
C ARG A 63 0.48 -16.88 23.75
N ARG A 64 1.25 -16.16 24.53
CA ARG A 64 1.67 -14.79 24.22
C ARG A 64 3.04 -14.78 23.59
N MET A 65 3.24 -13.88 22.64
CA MET A 65 4.51 -13.63 21.97
C MET A 65 4.69 -12.14 21.74
N PHE A 66 5.91 -11.71 21.53
CA PHE A 66 6.22 -10.35 21.10
C PHE A 66 6.42 -10.33 19.58
N ALA A 67 5.43 -9.83 18.84
CA ALA A 67 5.51 -9.64 17.41
C ALA A 67 6.18 -8.29 17.09
N VAL A 68 7.29 -8.33 16.37
CA VAL A 68 8.10 -7.15 16.07
C VAL A 68 8.56 -7.19 14.61
N ALA A 69 8.47 -6.06 13.92
CA ALA A 69 8.91 -5.93 12.55
C ALA A 69 10.44 -5.86 12.44
N GLN A 70 10.96 -6.31 11.30
CA GLN A 70 12.36 -6.17 10.94
C GLN A 70 12.60 -4.84 10.25
N ARG A 71 13.74 -4.19 10.53
CA ARG A 71 14.21 -3.01 9.80
C ARG A 71 14.72 -3.37 8.42
N ASP A 72 15.44 -4.49 8.34
CA ASP A 72 15.99 -5.05 7.12
C ASP A 72 15.44 -6.47 6.94
N ASN A 73 15.07 -6.80 5.70
CA ASN A 73 14.48 -8.11 5.39
C ASN A 73 15.58 -9.20 5.30
N VAL A 74 16.02 -9.69 6.47
CA VAL A 74 17.04 -10.74 6.59
C VAL A 74 16.41 -12.07 7.00
N ASP A 75 17.08 -13.19 6.64
CA ASP A 75 16.57 -14.52 6.95
C ASP A 75 16.65 -14.86 8.44
N ASP A 76 17.77 -14.56 9.09
CA ASP A 76 17.97 -14.77 10.51
C ASP A 76 18.22 -13.42 11.19
N PRO A 77 17.15 -12.76 11.68
CA PRO A 77 17.27 -11.43 12.24
C PRO A 77 17.96 -11.48 13.61
N LEU A 78 19.08 -10.78 13.69
CA LEU A 78 19.70 -10.45 14.97
C LEU A 78 18.91 -9.30 15.62
N PRO A 79 19.05 -9.08 16.94
CA PRO A 79 18.38 -8.00 17.66
C PRO A 79 18.52 -6.60 17.03
N GLU A 80 19.65 -6.31 16.42
CA GLU A 80 19.94 -5.03 15.73
C GLU A 80 19.08 -4.76 14.50
N TYR A 81 18.53 -5.82 13.88
CA TYR A 81 17.63 -5.71 12.73
C TYR A 81 16.15 -5.63 13.13
N LEU A 82 15.84 -5.66 14.41
CA LEU A 82 14.48 -5.53 14.92
C LEU A 82 14.19 -4.10 15.37
N TYR A 83 12.94 -3.70 15.25
CA TYR A 83 12.48 -2.48 15.90
C TYR A 83 12.42 -2.68 17.42
N SER A 84 12.43 -1.57 18.16
CA SER A 84 12.33 -1.63 19.62
C SER A 84 10.87 -1.70 20.09
N VAL A 85 9.93 -1.20 19.31
CA VAL A 85 8.50 -1.24 19.62
C VAL A 85 7.82 -2.30 18.76
N GLY A 86 6.98 -3.09 19.39
CA GLY A 86 6.17 -4.11 18.73
C GLY A 86 4.86 -4.31 19.46
N THR A 87 4.19 -5.39 19.16
CA THR A 87 2.87 -5.72 19.72
C THR A 87 2.94 -7.06 20.44
N VAL A 88 2.46 -7.10 21.68
CA VAL A 88 2.17 -8.35 22.36
C VAL A 88 0.99 -8.99 21.65
N VAL A 89 1.18 -10.22 21.20
CA VAL A 89 0.15 -10.97 20.45
C VAL A 89 -0.19 -12.25 21.17
N ARG A 90 -1.45 -12.67 21.06
CA ARG A 90 -1.93 -13.97 21.52
C ARG A 90 -2.19 -14.90 20.35
N ILE A 91 -1.69 -16.12 20.42
CA ILE A 91 -1.95 -17.17 19.43
C ILE A 91 -3.37 -17.71 19.62
N ILE A 92 -4.27 -17.47 18.67
CA ILE A 92 -5.66 -17.94 18.66
C ILE A 92 -5.73 -19.34 18.08
N GLN A 93 -5.12 -19.54 16.92
CA GLN A 93 -5.16 -20.80 16.17
C GLN A 93 -3.80 -21.13 15.57
N THR A 94 -3.53 -22.42 15.43
CA THR A 94 -2.30 -22.92 14.81
C THR A 94 -2.64 -24.08 13.87
N HIS A 95 -1.96 -24.09 12.70
CA HIS A 95 -2.01 -25.21 11.76
C HIS A 95 -0.59 -25.61 11.37
N ARG A 96 -0.24 -26.90 11.54
CA ARG A 96 1.04 -27.42 11.06
C ARG A 96 1.01 -27.59 9.54
N MET A 97 2.05 -27.09 8.88
CA MET A 97 2.24 -27.20 7.44
C MET A 97 3.57 -27.91 7.13
N ARG A 98 3.78 -28.33 5.86
CA ARG A 98 5.10 -28.83 5.43
C ARG A 98 6.10 -27.65 5.49
N GLY A 99 7.05 -27.73 6.42
CA GLY A 99 8.13 -26.73 6.58
C GLY A 99 7.84 -25.58 7.54
N GLY A 100 6.79 -25.69 8.39
CA GLY A 100 6.51 -24.66 9.41
C GLY A 100 5.14 -24.74 10.03
N MET A 101 4.70 -23.60 10.56
CA MET A 101 3.39 -23.43 11.19
C MET A 101 2.70 -22.20 10.63
N GLN A 102 1.40 -22.28 10.43
CA GLN A 102 0.55 -21.12 10.19
C GLN A 102 -0.17 -20.78 11.49
N LEU A 103 -0.12 -19.52 11.86
CA LEU A 103 -0.66 -18.97 13.10
C LEU A 103 -1.74 -17.96 12.75
N LEU A 104 -2.80 -17.93 13.52
CA LEU A 104 -3.67 -16.76 13.64
C LEU A 104 -3.34 -16.10 14.97
N VAL A 105 -2.79 -14.90 14.94
CA VAL A 105 -2.46 -14.14 16.14
C VAL A 105 -3.35 -12.91 16.25
N GLN A 106 -3.66 -12.50 17.48
CA GLN A 106 -4.38 -11.26 17.76
C GLN A 106 -3.49 -10.34 18.60
N GLY A 107 -3.38 -9.08 18.17
CA GLY A 107 -2.69 -8.05 18.93
C GLY A 107 -3.43 -7.74 20.23
N GLU A 108 -2.69 -7.70 21.36
CA GLU A 108 -3.23 -7.33 22.67
C GLU A 108 -2.86 -5.89 23.02
N GLY A 109 -1.58 -5.56 23.03
CA GLY A 109 -1.08 -4.25 23.43
C GLY A 109 0.29 -3.94 22.82
N ARG A 110 0.67 -2.67 22.85
CA ARG A 110 2.01 -2.23 22.47
C ARG A 110 3.01 -2.52 23.56
N ALA A 111 4.23 -2.87 23.19
CA ALA A 111 5.32 -3.01 24.15
C ALA A 111 6.64 -2.56 23.52
N GLN A 112 7.53 -2.06 24.38
CA GLN A 112 8.90 -1.72 24.03
C GLN A 112 9.86 -2.81 24.53
N ALA A 113 10.70 -3.34 23.64
CA ALA A 113 11.78 -4.21 23.99
C ALA A 113 12.92 -3.42 24.62
N LEU A 114 13.23 -3.70 25.87
CA LEU A 114 14.36 -3.13 26.61
C LEU A 114 15.66 -3.87 26.29
N SER A 115 15.58 -5.18 26.10
CA SER A 115 16.69 -6.02 25.68
C SER A 115 16.20 -7.28 25.00
N TYR A 116 17.04 -7.84 24.12
CA TYR A 116 16.83 -9.14 23.50
C TYR A 116 17.86 -10.13 24.04
N HIS A 117 17.47 -11.36 24.26
CA HIS A 117 18.32 -12.44 24.71
C HIS A 117 18.22 -13.61 23.73
N ASP A 118 19.36 -14.16 23.32
CA ASP A 118 19.46 -15.37 22.54
C ASP A 118 19.87 -16.52 23.51
N GLU A 119 19.00 -17.52 23.63
CA GLU A 119 19.27 -18.69 24.49
C GLU A 119 20.06 -19.80 23.75
N GLY A 120 20.70 -19.46 22.63
CA GLY A 120 21.66 -20.35 21.95
C GLY A 120 21.06 -21.36 20.98
N GLN A 121 19.76 -21.20 20.62
CA GLN A 121 19.05 -22.03 19.64
C GLN A 121 18.41 -21.21 18.52
N ALA A 122 18.91 -20.01 18.21
CA ALA A 122 18.31 -19.04 17.29
C ALA A 122 16.88 -18.58 17.70
N MET A 123 16.48 -18.88 18.94
CA MET A 123 15.23 -18.41 19.53
C MET A 123 15.50 -17.17 20.35
N LEU A 124 14.81 -16.09 20.03
CA LEU A 124 14.94 -14.81 20.71
C LEU A 124 13.86 -14.63 21.77
N HIS A 125 14.25 -14.10 22.92
CA HIS A 125 13.36 -13.58 23.95
C HIS A 125 13.57 -12.08 24.09
N ALA A 126 12.52 -11.33 24.41
CA ALA A 126 12.58 -9.91 24.67
C ALA A 126 12.10 -9.62 26.10
N VAL A 127 12.86 -8.80 26.83
CA VAL A 127 12.39 -8.15 28.05
C VAL A 127 11.61 -6.91 27.65
N LEU A 128 10.36 -6.87 28.01
CA LEU A 128 9.37 -5.92 27.53
C LEU A 128 8.91 -4.98 28.64
N LEU A 129 8.58 -3.77 28.21
CA LEU A 129 7.84 -2.78 28.98
C LEU A 129 6.55 -2.48 28.21
N GLU A 130 5.41 -2.61 28.88
CA GLU A 130 4.12 -2.27 28.29
C GLU A 130 4.04 -0.77 28.00
N MET A 131 3.42 -0.41 26.87
CA MET A 131 3.24 0.96 26.42
C MET A 131 1.76 1.24 26.31
N ASP A 132 1.26 2.07 27.22
CA ASP A 132 -0.13 2.48 27.20
C ASP A 132 -0.40 3.49 26.07
N ARG A 133 -1.55 3.35 25.43
CA ARG A 133 -2.03 4.37 24.50
C ARG A 133 -2.38 5.66 25.27
N GLN A 134 -2.15 6.77 24.62
CA GLN A 134 -2.53 8.07 25.17
C GLN A 134 -3.89 8.46 24.60
N GLU A 135 -4.91 8.29 25.43
CA GLU A 135 -6.26 8.68 25.10
C GLU A 135 -6.41 10.21 25.06
N PRO A 136 -7.36 10.74 24.28
CA PRO A 136 -7.59 12.18 24.24
C PRO A 136 -8.07 12.68 25.60
N GLN A 137 -7.64 13.87 26.02
CA GLN A 137 -8.05 14.46 27.27
C GLN A 137 -9.58 14.70 27.34
N ASN A 138 -10.24 14.86 26.21
CA ASN A 138 -11.67 15.07 26.10
C ASN A 138 -12.21 14.45 24.82
N GLU A 139 -12.80 13.27 24.92
CA GLU A 139 -13.46 12.59 23.80
C GLU A 139 -14.67 13.35 23.23
N SER A 140 -15.25 14.25 24.02
CA SER A 140 -16.37 15.09 23.60
C SER A 140 -15.93 16.38 22.88
N ASP A 141 -14.63 16.57 22.65
CA ASP A 141 -14.13 17.70 21.86
C ASP A 141 -14.69 17.63 20.43
N PRO A 142 -15.37 18.68 19.95
CA PRO A 142 -15.90 18.70 18.58
C PRO A 142 -14.84 18.49 17.49
N ALA A 143 -13.60 18.93 17.70
CA ALA A 143 -12.52 18.72 16.75
C ALA A 143 -12.08 17.26 16.69
N PHE A 144 -11.97 16.60 17.85
CA PHE A 144 -11.66 15.16 17.93
C PHE A 144 -12.77 14.30 17.30
N GLN A 145 -14.04 14.61 17.59
CA GLN A 145 -15.17 13.91 16.99
C GLN A 145 -15.27 14.13 15.47
N ALA A 146 -14.91 15.33 14.98
CA ALA A 146 -14.83 15.59 13.55
C ALA A 146 -13.71 14.78 12.88
N LEU A 147 -12.56 14.66 13.54
CA LEU A 147 -11.44 13.85 13.05
C LEU A 147 -11.80 12.36 12.97
N ASP A 148 -12.45 11.80 13.99
CA ASP A 148 -12.91 10.40 13.96
C ASP A 148 -13.89 10.16 12.82
N ARG A 149 -14.89 11.06 12.68
CA ARG A 149 -15.86 10.93 11.59
C ARG A 149 -15.20 11.00 10.21
N GLU A 150 -14.32 11.98 10.00
CA GLU A 150 -13.61 12.13 8.74
C GLU A 150 -12.76 10.89 8.43
N LEU A 151 -12.03 10.36 9.40
CA LEU A 151 -11.23 9.15 9.21
C LEU A 151 -12.11 7.95 8.83
N ARG A 152 -13.27 7.77 9.48
CA ARG A 152 -14.23 6.69 9.15
C ARG A 152 -14.79 6.84 7.74
N ASP A 153 -15.18 8.05 7.35
CA ASP A 153 -15.74 8.34 6.03
C ASP A 153 -14.70 8.09 4.94
N ARG A 154 -13.47 8.56 5.12
CA ARG A 154 -12.38 8.35 4.15
C ARG A 154 -11.90 6.90 4.08
N ALA A 155 -11.85 6.21 5.20
CA ALA A 155 -11.54 4.77 5.20
C ALA A 155 -12.62 3.95 4.48
N ALA A 156 -13.90 4.33 4.63
CA ALA A 156 -15.01 3.72 3.89
C ALA A 156 -14.89 3.97 2.38
N GLU A 157 -14.56 5.19 1.97
CA GLU A 157 -14.31 5.56 0.58
C GLU A 157 -13.17 4.72 -0.01
N LEU A 158 -12.03 4.66 0.69
CA LEU A 158 -10.88 3.87 0.27
C LEU A 158 -11.22 2.38 0.12
N GLY A 159 -11.92 1.79 1.09
CA GLY A 159 -12.37 0.41 1.03
C GLY A 159 -13.28 0.15 -0.17
N THR A 160 -14.19 1.08 -0.48
CA THR A 160 -15.08 1.00 -1.65
C THR A 160 -14.28 1.05 -2.96
N ARG A 161 -13.32 1.97 -3.07
CA ARG A 161 -12.43 2.09 -4.25
C ARG A 161 -11.57 0.85 -4.46
N ARG A 162 -11.20 0.16 -3.39
CA ARG A 162 -10.48 -1.13 -3.44
C ARG A 162 -11.37 -2.33 -3.73
N GLY A 163 -12.67 -2.13 -3.88
CA GLY A 163 -13.63 -3.17 -4.21
C GLY A 163 -14.06 -4.05 -3.02
N VAL A 164 -13.87 -3.57 -1.79
CA VAL A 164 -14.40 -4.26 -0.61
C VAL A 164 -15.93 -4.17 -0.62
N PRO A 165 -16.67 -5.29 -0.45
CA PRO A 165 -18.12 -5.25 -0.40
C PRO A 165 -18.63 -4.35 0.72
N ALA A 166 -19.65 -3.53 0.43
CA ALA A 166 -20.17 -2.53 1.36
C ALA A 166 -20.62 -3.13 2.71
N GLU A 167 -21.19 -4.32 2.69
CA GLU A 167 -21.62 -5.02 3.92
C GLU A 167 -20.43 -5.39 4.82
N ALA A 168 -19.36 -5.92 4.22
CA ALA A 168 -18.16 -6.29 4.96
C ALA A 168 -17.45 -5.04 5.50
N LEU A 169 -17.39 -3.96 4.70
CA LEU A 169 -16.80 -2.68 5.10
C LEU A 169 -17.57 -2.05 6.26
N ASN A 170 -18.91 -2.03 6.19
CA ASN A 170 -19.74 -1.53 7.28
C ASN A 170 -19.57 -2.36 8.57
N GLN A 171 -19.48 -3.68 8.47
CA GLN A 171 -19.21 -4.53 9.62
C GLN A 171 -17.85 -4.24 10.26
N LEU A 172 -16.80 -4.01 9.45
CA LEU A 172 -15.48 -3.67 9.96
C LEU A 172 -15.48 -2.30 10.66
N ILE A 173 -16.10 -1.28 10.05
CA ILE A 173 -16.13 0.09 10.59
C ILE A 173 -16.98 0.18 11.85
N GLN A 174 -18.14 -0.49 11.87
CA GLN A 174 -19.05 -0.51 13.03
C GLN A 174 -18.61 -1.48 14.12
N GLY A 175 -17.72 -2.41 13.82
CA GLY A 175 -17.17 -3.37 14.78
C GLY A 175 -16.17 -2.78 15.76
N VAL A 176 -15.68 -1.53 15.52
CA VAL A 176 -14.71 -0.84 16.36
C VAL A 176 -15.23 0.56 16.68
N ASP A 177 -15.80 0.70 17.89
CA ASP A 177 -16.42 1.97 18.31
C ASP A 177 -15.38 3.01 18.73
N GLU A 178 -14.31 2.57 19.41
CA GLU A 178 -13.28 3.46 19.93
C GLU A 178 -12.39 4.02 18.81
N PRO A 179 -12.11 5.34 18.80
CA PRO A 179 -11.32 5.99 17.74
C PRO A 179 -9.87 5.50 17.63
N GLY A 180 -9.18 5.27 18.76
CA GLY A 180 -7.80 4.79 18.79
C GLY A 180 -7.63 3.39 18.16
N PRO A 181 -8.37 2.37 18.62
CA PRO A 181 -8.42 1.06 17.98
C PRO A 181 -8.89 1.10 16.52
N PHE A 182 -9.78 2.03 16.16
CA PHE A 182 -10.18 2.22 14.77
C PHE A 182 -9.00 2.72 13.90
N ALA A 183 -8.22 3.66 14.41
CA ALA A 183 -7.00 4.10 13.72
C ALA A 183 -6.00 2.95 13.54
N ASP A 184 -5.84 2.05 14.52
CA ASP A 184 -5.00 0.85 14.43
C ASP A 184 -5.51 -0.12 13.34
N LEU A 185 -6.82 -0.30 13.24
CA LEU A 185 -7.44 -1.09 12.18
C LEU A 185 -7.18 -0.48 10.81
N VAL A 186 -7.35 0.83 10.64
CA VAL A 186 -7.06 1.54 9.40
C VAL A 186 -5.59 1.40 9.02
N ALA A 187 -4.67 1.66 9.96
CA ALA A 187 -3.22 1.54 9.75
C ALA A 187 -2.80 0.15 9.25
N PHE A 188 -3.43 -0.90 9.75
CA PHE A 188 -3.18 -2.27 9.31
C PHE A 188 -3.54 -2.48 7.83
N TYR A 189 -4.71 -1.97 7.40
CA TYR A 189 -5.20 -2.16 6.02
C TYR A 189 -4.60 -1.20 5.00
N LEU A 190 -3.92 -0.13 5.43
CA LEU A 190 -3.21 0.78 4.51
C LEU A 190 -2.04 0.05 3.82
N GLU A 191 -1.85 0.34 2.52
CA GLU A 191 -0.71 -0.13 1.72
C GLU A 191 0.50 0.80 1.91
N LEU A 192 1.03 0.79 3.12
CA LEU A 192 2.23 1.52 3.51
C LEU A 192 3.42 0.55 3.59
N ASP A 193 4.62 1.09 3.46
CA ASP A 193 5.81 0.32 3.75
C ASP A 193 5.94 -0.01 5.26
N THR A 194 6.85 -0.93 5.60
CA THR A 194 7.00 -1.38 6.97
C THR A 194 7.45 -0.27 7.90
N GLY A 195 8.26 0.69 7.41
CA GLY A 195 8.73 1.83 8.18
C GLY A 195 7.59 2.78 8.55
N ASP A 196 6.75 3.16 7.59
CA ASP A 196 5.58 4.02 7.81
C ASP A 196 4.57 3.35 8.75
N LYS A 197 4.33 2.04 8.58
CA LYS A 197 3.48 1.27 9.51
C LYS A 197 4.05 1.24 10.92
N GLN A 198 5.35 1.11 11.04
CA GLN A 198 6.03 1.12 12.34
C GLN A 198 5.90 2.48 13.04
N GLU A 199 6.04 3.60 12.31
CA GLU A 199 5.81 4.94 12.87
C GLU A 199 4.39 5.10 13.41
N LEU A 200 3.39 4.57 12.70
CA LEU A 200 2.01 4.56 13.20
C LEU A 200 1.85 3.73 14.47
N LEU A 201 2.52 2.57 14.54
CA LEU A 201 2.51 1.74 15.75
C LEU A 201 3.17 2.46 16.94
N GLU A 202 4.27 3.18 16.72
CA GLU A 202 5.02 3.92 17.73
C GLU A 202 4.30 5.20 18.20
N THR A 203 3.32 5.69 17.42
CA THR A 203 2.52 6.85 17.78
C THR A 203 1.47 6.47 18.84
N LEU A 204 1.73 6.77 20.10
CA LEU A 204 0.89 6.39 21.23
C LEU A 204 -0.36 7.27 21.36
N ALA A 205 -0.26 8.56 21.04
CA ALA A 205 -1.39 9.48 21.09
C ALA A 205 -2.42 9.15 20.02
N ASP A 206 -3.64 8.84 20.43
CA ASP A 206 -4.72 8.43 19.54
C ASP A 206 -5.02 9.51 18.49
N GLU A 207 -5.06 10.77 18.91
CA GLU A 207 -5.35 11.90 18.02
C GLU A 207 -4.27 12.09 16.93
N ASP A 208 -2.99 11.95 17.30
CA ASP A 208 -1.87 12.08 16.34
C ASP A 208 -1.86 10.92 15.37
N ARG A 209 -2.13 9.70 15.86
CA ARG A 209 -2.21 8.49 15.03
C ARG A 209 -3.38 8.57 14.05
N MET A 210 -4.55 9.05 14.50
CA MET A 210 -5.71 9.28 13.61
C MET A 210 -5.40 10.30 12.51
N ARG A 211 -4.72 11.41 12.85
CA ARG A 211 -4.28 12.41 11.85
C ARG A 211 -3.31 11.80 10.84
N ALA A 212 -2.34 11.03 11.31
CA ALA A 212 -1.39 10.35 10.44
C ALA A 212 -2.07 9.32 9.52
N CYS A 213 -3.01 8.54 10.05
CA CYS A 213 -3.84 7.63 9.26
C CYS A 213 -4.68 8.36 8.21
N LEU A 214 -5.31 9.48 8.57
CA LEU A 214 -6.10 10.29 7.65
C LEU A 214 -5.24 10.80 6.48
N VAL A 215 -4.06 11.35 6.79
CA VAL A 215 -3.11 11.79 5.75
C VAL A 215 -2.69 10.63 4.83
N ALA A 216 -2.47 9.45 5.38
CA ALA A 216 -2.11 8.27 4.59
C ALA A 216 -3.26 7.79 3.71
N VAL A 217 -4.49 7.77 4.22
CA VAL A 217 -5.71 7.44 3.45
C VAL A 217 -5.91 8.42 2.29
N GLU A 218 -5.79 9.72 2.54
CA GLU A 218 -5.92 10.75 1.51
C GLU A 218 -4.86 10.60 0.40
N ARG A 219 -3.62 10.31 0.76
CA ARG A 219 -2.56 10.03 -0.22
C ARG A 219 -2.88 8.82 -1.09
N GLU A 220 -3.46 7.80 -0.51
CA GLU A 220 -3.80 6.59 -1.23
C GLU A 220 -4.99 6.79 -2.16
N LEU A 221 -6.02 7.52 -1.72
CA LEU A 221 -7.14 7.94 -2.57
C LEU A 221 -6.65 8.76 -3.76
N ALA A 222 -5.79 9.77 -3.51
CA ALA A 222 -5.20 10.56 -4.59
C ALA A 222 -4.35 9.73 -5.58
N ARG A 223 -3.66 8.69 -5.08
CA ARG A 223 -2.92 7.75 -5.93
C ARG A 223 -3.86 6.94 -6.84
N ILE A 224 -4.98 6.47 -6.29
CA ILE A 224 -5.98 5.72 -7.06
C ILE A 224 -6.60 6.61 -8.14
N ASP A 225 -6.98 7.86 -7.80
CA ASP A 225 -7.55 8.82 -8.75
C ASP A 225 -6.59 9.12 -9.90
N ALA A 226 -5.31 9.37 -9.60
CA ALA A 226 -4.29 9.60 -10.61
C ALA A 226 -4.08 8.36 -11.52
N GLN A 227 -4.12 7.16 -10.96
CA GLN A 227 -4.00 5.92 -11.73
C GLN A 227 -5.20 5.70 -12.66
N GLU A 228 -6.41 5.97 -12.20
CA GLU A 228 -7.63 5.89 -13.02
C GLU A 228 -7.60 6.91 -14.17
N GLU A 229 -7.15 8.14 -13.91
CA GLU A 229 -7.01 9.18 -14.93
C GLU A 229 -6.01 8.77 -16.02
N ILE A 230 -4.82 8.29 -15.63
CA ILE A 230 -3.80 7.79 -16.57
C ILE A 230 -4.37 6.64 -17.42
N GLN A 231 -5.07 5.70 -16.79
CA GLN A 231 -5.65 4.56 -17.49
C GLN A 231 -6.72 5.00 -18.51
N ALA A 232 -7.56 5.96 -18.15
CA ALA A 232 -8.56 6.54 -19.05
C ALA A 232 -7.92 7.25 -20.25
N GLN A 233 -6.85 8.01 -20.03
CA GLN A 233 -6.08 8.66 -21.09
C GLN A 233 -5.48 7.65 -22.07
N VAL A 234 -4.81 6.61 -21.54
CA VAL A 234 -4.22 5.54 -22.36
C VAL A 234 -5.28 4.83 -23.19
N GLN A 235 -6.44 4.50 -22.62
CA GLN A 235 -7.53 3.87 -23.36
C GLN A 235 -8.05 4.79 -24.47
N THR A 236 -8.18 6.09 -24.22
CA THR A 236 -8.63 7.07 -25.19
C THR A 236 -7.65 7.18 -26.36
N GLU A 237 -6.34 7.25 -26.09
CA GLU A 237 -5.30 7.31 -27.12
C GLU A 237 -5.25 6.02 -27.97
N LEU A 238 -5.34 4.84 -27.32
CA LEU A 238 -5.37 3.57 -28.03
C LEU A 238 -6.60 3.45 -28.93
N GLY A 239 -7.76 3.88 -28.44
CA GLY A 239 -8.99 3.93 -29.23
C GLY A 239 -8.88 4.88 -30.43
N ALA A 240 -8.26 6.05 -30.26
CA ALA A 240 -8.01 6.99 -31.35
C ALA A 240 -7.07 6.42 -32.42
N ARG A 241 -5.97 5.78 -32.03
CA ARG A 241 -5.02 5.13 -32.94
C ARG A 241 -5.65 3.96 -33.72
N GLN A 242 -6.44 3.13 -33.05
CA GLN A 242 -7.15 2.03 -33.69
C GLN A 242 -8.14 2.56 -34.73
N ARG A 243 -8.88 3.63 -34.41
CA ARG A 243 -9.81 4.26 -35.32
C ARG A 243 -9.10 4.88 -36.53
N GLU A 244 -7.96 5.53 -36.31
CA GLU A 244 -7.14 6.08 -37.41
C GLU A 244 -6.62 4.98 -38.33
N MET A 245 -6.13 3.85 -37.75
CA MET A 245 -5.70 2.70 -38.57
C MET A 245 -6.84 2.13 -39.40
N LEU A 246 -8.02 1.92 -38.81
CA LEU A 246 -9.20 1.44 -39.53
C LEU A 246 -9.62 2.38 -40.65
N LEU A 247 -9.62 3.69 -40.42
CA LEU A 247 -9.92 4.69 -41.46
C LEU A 247 -8.90 4.68 -42.59
N ARG A 248 -7.58 4.50 -42.26
CA ARG A 248 -6.55 4.36 -43.30
C ARG A 248 -6.74 3.10 -44.14
N GLU A 249 -7.08 1.97 -43.50
CA GLU A 249 -7.36 0.71 -44.22
C GLU A 249 -8.61 0.85 -45.13
N GLN A 250 -9.67 1.48 -44.61
CA GLN A 250 -10.86 1.76 -45.45
C GLN A 250 -10.54 2.67 -46.61
N LEU A 251 -9.74 3.73 -46.41
CA LEU A 251 -9.33 4.64 -47.44
C LEU A 251 -8.50 3.92 -48.53
N LYS A 252 -7.58 3.06 -48.09
CA LYS A 252 -6.78 2.23 -49.00
C LYS A 252 -7.63 1.22 -49.78
N ALA A 253 -8.62 0.59 -49.14
CA ALA A 253 -9.55 -0.30 -49.82
C ALA A 253 -10.40 0.44 -50.89
N ILE A 254 -10.89 1.65 -50.56
CA ILE A 254 -11.65 2.49 -51.49
C ILE A 254 -10.77 2.95 -52.66
N GLN A 255 -9.52 3.35 -52.41
CA GLN A 255 -8.58 3.73 -53.49
C GLN A 255 -8.30 2.56 -54.41
N LYS A 256 -8.17 1.34 -53.88
CA LYS A 256 -8.00 0.13 -54.68
C LYS A 256 -9.22 -0.22 -55.51
N GLU A 257 -10.43 -0.06 -54.97
CA GLU A 257 -11.68 -0.27 -55.69
C GLU A 257 -11.89 0.76 -56.82
N LEU A 258 -11.38 1.97 -56.65
CA LEU A 258 -11.43 3.05 -57.63
C LEU A 258 -10.33 2.93 -58.71
N GLY A 259 -9.39 1.98 -58.57
CA GLY A 259 -8.30 1.78 -59.56
C GLY A 259 -7.12 2.74 -59.41
N ASP A 260 -7.16 3.62 -58.42
CA ASP A 260 -6.12 4.66 -58.20
C ASP A 260 -4.72 4.07 -57.83
N GLU A 261 -4.65 2.83 -57.31
CA GLU A 261 -3.37 2.18 -57.01
C GLU A 261 -2.72 1.55 -58.27
N GLU A 262 -3.49 0.89 -59.14
CA GLU A 262 -2.95 0.30 -60.36
C GLU A 262 -2.41 1.37 -61.30
N GLU A 263 -3.07 2.53 -61.43
CA GLU A 263 -2.59 3.65 -62.25
C GLU A 263 -1.35 4.34 -61.66
N ARG A 264 -1.22 4.43 -60.36
CA ARG A 264 0.02 4.95 -59.72
C ARG A 264 1.19 4.00 -59.91
N ASP A 265 0.97 2.69 -59.75
CA ASP A 265 2.00 1.68 -60.00
C ASP A 265 2.44 1.67 -61.46
N ASP A 266 1.49 1.86 -62.44
CA ASP A 266 1.80 1.98 -63.86
C ASP A 266 2.62 3.25 -64.15
N ILE A 267 2.30 4.37 -63.53
CA ILE A 267 3.05 5.61 -63.69
C ILE A 267 4.44 5.54 -63.07
N GLU A 268 4.58 4.89 -61.91
CA GLU A 268 5.90 4.64 -61.30
C GLU A 268 6.74 3.68 -62.15
N GLU A 269 6.14 2.62 -62.71
CA GLU A 269 6.85 1.70 -63.63
C GLU A 269 7.30 2.40 -64.90
N MET A 270 6.45 3.33 -65.47
CA MET A 270 6.86 4.17 -66.59
C MET A 270 8.01 5.11 -66.23
N ARG A 271 8.02 5.67 -65.03
CA ARG A 271 9.06 6.57 -64.55
C ARG A 271 10.40 5.85 -64.44
N ASP A 272 10.40 4.64 -63.87
CA ASP A 272 11.60 3.81 -63.74
C ASP A 272 12.15 3.41 -65.09
N ARG A 273 11.27 3.03 -66.05
CA ARG A 273 11.68 2.72 -67.41
C ARG A 273 12.27 3.93 -68.16
N ILE A 274 11.75 5.16 -67.90
CA ILE A 274 12.29 6.41 -68.48
C ILE A 274 13.64 6.76 -67.90
N GLU A 275 13.91 6.42 -66.65
CA GLU A 275 15.20 6.60 -66.02
C GLU A 275 16.28 5.68 -66.59
N GLU A 276 15.90 4.47 -67.00
CA GLU A 276 16.80 3.49 -67.64
C GLU A 276 17.15 3.81 -69.10
N LEU A 277 16.42 4.73 -69.74
CA LEU A 277 16.66 5.08 -71.15
C LEU A 277 17.77 6.20 -71.26
N GLU A 278 18.66 6.02 -72.21
CA GLU A 278 19.66 7.05 -72.57
C GLU A 278 18.98 8.16 -73.44
N LEU A 279 18.37 9.13 -72.74
CA LEU A 279 17.66 10.24 -73.35
C LEU A 279 18.48 11.52 -73.33
N THR A 280 18.37 12.35 -74.41
CA THR A 280 18.94 13.71 -74.42
C THR A 280 18.15 14.60 -73.42
N GLU A 281 18.76 15.70 -72.97
CA GLU A 281 18.11 16.62 -72.02
C GLU A 281 16.75 17.15 -72.51
N ASP A 282 16.67 17.50 -73.79
CA ASP A 282 15.40 17.98 -74.38
C ASP A 282 14.30 16.90 -74.40
N GLN A 283 14.66 15.69 -74.73
CA GLN A 283 13.72 14.53 -74.71
C GLN A 283 13.25 14.21 -73.28
N ARG A 284 14.13 14.28 -72.30
CA ARG A 284 13.81 14.06 -70.90
C ARG A 284 12.86 15.13 -70.37
N LEU A 285 13.03 16.38 -70.80
CA LEU A 285 12.15 17.47 -70.40
C LEU A 285 10.72 17.32 -70.99
N GLU A 286 10.62 16.89 -72.25
CA GLU A 286 9.34 16.67 -72.92
C GLU A 286 8.56 15.47 -72.35
N ILE A 287 9.23 14.35 -72.11
CA ILE A 287 8.65 13.16 -71.49
C ILE A 287 8.18 13.45 -70.07
N ASN A 288 8.97 14.11 -69.26
CA ASN A 288 8.57 14.50 -67.89
C ASN A 288 7.40 15.49 -67.85
N ARG A 289 7.19 16.25 -68.93
CA ARG A 289 6.05 17.14 -69.08
C ARG A 289 4.77 16.39 -69.38
N GLU A 290 4.86 15.38 -70.24
CA GLU A 290 3.70 14.53 -70.56
C GLU A 290 3.35 13.59 -69.41
N LEU A 291 4.34 13.07 -68.65
CA LEU A 291 4.10 12.26 -67.48
C LEU A 291 3.36 13.05 -66.39
N ARG A 292 3.73 14.30 -66.14
CA ARG A 292 3.00 15.20 -65.22
C ARG A 292 1.58 15.54 -65.72
N ARG A 293 1.35 15.48 -67.03
CA ARG A 293 0.03 15.68 -67.61
C ARG A 293 -0.86 14.46 -67.41
N LEU A 294 -0.29 13.26 -67.56
CA LEU A 294 -0.93 11.98 -67.28
C LEU A 294 -1.33 11.87 -65.78
N GLU A 295 -0.45 12.24 -64.89
CA GLU A 295 -0.70 12.28 -63.44
C GLU A 295 -1.87 13.20 -63.04
N ARG A 296 -2.21 14.18 -63.86
CA ARG A 296 -3.31 15.14 -63.63
C ARG A 296 -4.59 14.81 -64.35
N THR A 297 -4.58 13.83 -65.24
CA THR A 297 -5.73 13.50 -66.06
C THR A 297 -6.53 12.40 -65.37
N SER A 298 -7.78 12.67 -65.04
CA SER A 298 -8.66 11.67 -64.42
C SER A 298 -8.96 10.55 -65.38
N PRO A 299 -8.95 9.27 -64.94
CA PRO A 299 -9.18 8.10 -65.81
C PRO A 299 -10.56 8.06 -66.51
N GLN A 300 -11.49 8.90 -66.10
CA GLN A 300 -12.83 9.03 -66.75
C GLN A 300 -12.86 10.03 -67.89
N SER A 301 -11.77 10.69 -68.19
CA SER A 301 -11.67 11.56 -69.36
C SER A 301 -11.18 10.71 -70.54
N ALA A 302 -12.13 10.21 -71.36
CA ALA A 302 -11.81 9.50 -72.57
C ALA A 302 -11.16 10.48 -73.58
N GLU A 303 -9.84 10.54 -73.59
CA GLU A 303 -9.00 11.04 -74.71
C GLU A 303 -7.73 10.20 -74.80
#